data_0c9eb9212b7c0e41fc10060d7cab1e41
#
_entry.id   0c9eb9212b7c0e41fc10060d7cab1e41
#
_cell.length_a   1.000
_cell.length_b   1.000
_cell.length_c   1.000
_cell.angle_alpha   90.00
_cell.angle_beta   90.00
_cell.angle_gamma   90.00
#
_symmetry.space_group_name_H-M   'P 1'
#
loop_
_entity.id
_entity.type
_entity.pdbx_description
1 polymer ?
#
loop_
_entity_poly.entity_id
_entity_poly.type
_entity_poly.pdbx_seq_one_letter_code
_entity_poly.pdbx_strand_id
1 'polypeptide(L)'
;MENNLPNQNNSSVKKKNKSIFREYAEAIFIALLLALFIRTFIIQAFKIPSGSMQNTLLIGDHILVSKFTYGIHIPNVIPFLNIKLFDDIVLFQKTPKREDIIVFKYPKNENRDFIKRVIGIPGDLLEVRQQKVFINEKIINEKYALHTDMPQKTRLVPRDDFGPIVVPPGHLFTMGDNRENSQDSRFWGFLEINKIKGKALVIYWSWNAGDSWVRFDRFGQILR
;
A
#
# COMPACT_ATOMS: atom_id res chain seq x y z
N MET A 1 -81.26 2.08 28.10
CA MET A 1 -80.22 1.35 27.36
C MET A 1 -79.12 2.34 27.01
N GLU A 2 -78.13 2.50 27.85
CA GLU A 2 -76.98 3.39 27.63
C GLU A 2 -75.86 2.61 26.94
N ASN A 3 -75.51 3.07 25.76
CA ASN A 3 -74.37 2.51 24.99
C ASN A 3 -73.06 3.18 25.44
N ASN A 4 -72.29 2.49 26.28
CA ASN A 4 -70.89 2.84 26.59
C ASN A 4 -70.00 2.40 25.45
N LEU A 5 -69.49 3.34 24.66
CA LEU A 5 -68.37 3.13 23.68
C LEU A 5 -67.04 3.30 24.42
N PRO A 6 -66.04 2.43 24.20
CA PRO A 6 -64.75 2.53 24.81
C PRO A 6 -63.93 3.66 24.17
N ASN A 7 -63.38 4.51 25.00
CA ASN A 7 -62.51 5.63 24.65
C ASN A 7 -61.16 5.10 24.12
N GLN A 8 -60.88 5.28 22.80
CA GLN A 8 -59.60 4.96 22.20
C GLN A 8 -58.58 6.05 22.59
N ASN A 9 -57.75 5.72 23.57
CA ASN A 9 -56.56 6.52 23.89
C ASN A 9 -55.54 6.47 22.74
N ASN A 10 -55.61 7.40 21.83
CA ASN A 10 -54.57 7.71 20.84
C ASN A 10 -53.36 8.31 21.57
N SER A 11 -52.47 7.47 22.04
CA SER A 11 -51.10 7.89 22.48
C SER A 11 -50.32 8.31 21.22
N SER A 12 -50.48 9.55 20.79
CA SER A 12 -49.58 10.15 19.79
C SER A 12 -48.17 10.22 20.34
N VAL A 13 -47.33 9.31 19.89
CA VAL A 13 -45.85 9.39 20.14
C VAL A 13 -45.36 10.71 19.52
N LYS A 14 -45.20 11.75 20.35
CA LYS A 14 -44.55 12.99 19.95
C LYS A 14 -43.12 12.67 19.50
N LYS A 15 -42.88 12.55 18.18
CA LYS A 15 -41.55 12.60 17.61
C LYS A 15 -40.91 13.93 18.04
N LYS A 16 -39.95 13.87 18.97
CA LYS A 16 -39.13 15.02 19.32
C LYS A 16 -38.40 15.46 18.07
N ASN A 17 -38.82 16.58 17.46
CA ASN A 17 -38.09 17.18 16.35
C ASN A 17 -36.69 17.57 16.86
N LYS A 18 -35.67 16.81 16.42
CA LYS A 18 -34.28 17.19 16.68
C LYS A 18 -34.04 18.52 15.98
N SER A 19 -33.29 19.42 16.59
CA SER A 19 -32.83 20.64 15.93
C SER A 19 -32.01 20.24 14.68
N ILE A 20 -32.25 20.89 13.54
CA ILE A 20 -31.51 20.69 12.29
C ILE A 20 -29.99 20.73 12.52
N PHE A 21 -29.54 21.66 13.36
CA PHE A 21 -28.12 21.76 13.76
C PHE A 21 -27.61 20.47 14.42
N ARG A 22 -28.39 19.85 15.27
CA ARG A 22 -28.03 18.59 15.93
C ARG A 22 -27.96 17.42 14.94
N GLU A 23 -28.85 17.37 13.96
CA GLU A 23 -28.84 16.34 12.91
C GLU A 23 -27.59 16.44 12.04
N TYR A 24 -27.21 17.66 11.62
CA TYR A 24 -25.96 17.87 10.89
C TYR A 24 -24.70 17.55 11.75
N ALA A 25 -24.70 17.93 13.01
CA ALA A 25 -23.59 17.62 13.91
C ALA A 25 -23.40 16.09 14.10
N GLU A 26 -24.51 15.37 14.33
CA GLU A 26 -24.50 13.90 14.42
C GLU A 26 -24.01 13.27 13.11
N ALA A 27 -24.50 13.73 11.95
CA ALA A 27 -24.08 13.23 10.64
C ALA A 27 -22.58 13.46 10.36
N ILE A 28 -22.09 14.68 10.63
CA ILE A 28 -20.65 15.01 10.48
C ILE A 28 -19.80 14.16 11.43
N PHE A 29 -20.23 13.99 12.68
CA PHE A 29 -19.49 13.15 13.64
C PHE A 29 -19.39 11.70 13.17
N ILE A 30 -20.49 11.11 12.71
CA ILE A 30 -20.50 9.73 12.18
C ILE A 30 -19.61 9.63 10.93
N ALA A 31 -19.69 10.60 10.01
CA ALA A 31 -18.86 10.64 8.81
C ALA A 31 -17.37 10.72 9.14
N LEU A 32 -16.98 11.53 10.14
CA LEU A 32 -15.61 11.63 10.62
C LEU A 32 -15.11 10.32 11.24
N LEU A 33 -15.93 9.68 12.08
CA LEU A 33 -15.58 8.37 12.66
C LEU A 33 -15.40 7.32 11.58
N LEU A 34 -16.29 7.25 10.59
CA LEU A 34 -16.21 6.33 9.48
C LEU A 34 -14.95 6.60 8.61
N ALA A 35 -14.67 7.86 8.32
CA ALA A 35 -13.48 8.26 7.56
C ALA A 35 -12.19 7.88 8.32
N LEU A 36 -12.14 8.10 9.63
CA LEU A 36 -11.01 7.69 10.46
C LEU A 36 -10.85 6.17 10.49
N PHE A 37 -11.95 5.43 10.61
CA PHE A 37 -11.93 3.97 10.55
C PHE A 37 -11.37 3.46 9.21
N ILE A 38 -11.90 3.96 8.09
CA ILE A 38 -11.45 3.58 6.73
C ILE A 38 -9.96 3.90 6.58
N ARG A 39 -9.52 5.10 6.93
CA ARG A 39 -8.12 5.53 6.85
C ARG A 39 -7.19 4.67 7.72
N THR A 40 -7.65 4.28 8.91
CA THR A 40 -6.82 3.52 9.85
C THR A 40 -6.66 2.08 9.43
N PHE A 41 -7.74 1.42 9.00
CA PHE A 41 -7.75 -0.03 8.82
C PHE A 41 -7.85 -0.51 7.37
N ILE A 42 -8.40 0.30 6.45
CA ILE A 42 -8.75 -0.19 5.12
C ILE A 42 -7.79 0.33 4.05
N ILE A 43 -7.72 1.65 3.86
CA ILE A 43 -7.01 2.25 2.73
C ILE A 43 -6.11 3.39 3.21
N GLN A 44 -4.92 3.47 2.62
CA GLN A 44 -4.01 4.59 2.80
C GLN A 44 -3.56 5.15 1.45
N ALA A 45 -3.58 6.47 1.31
CA ALA A 45 -3.06 7.16 0.15
C ALA A 45 -1.54 7.38 0.29
N PHE A 46 -0.81 7.17 -0.80
CA PHE A 46 0.62 7.45 -0.90
C PHE A 46 0.92 8.26 -2.16
N LYS A 47 1.87 9.18 -2.06
CA LYS A 47 2.44 9.90 -3.19
C LYS A 47 3.75 9.22 -3.61
N ILE A 48 4.00 9.11 -4.90
CA ILE A 48 5.23 8.53 -5.46
C ILE A 48 6.28 9.64 -5.63
N PRO A 49 7.35 9.66 -4.80
CA PRO A 49 8.35 10.72 -4.83
C PRO A 49 9.56 10.38 -5.70
N SER A 50 9.74 9.12 -6.11
CA SER A 50 10.96 8.65 -6.79
C SER A 50 10.65 7.81 -8.03
N GLY A 51 11.61 7.75 -8.95
CA GLY A 51 11.48 7.02 -10.21
C GLY A 51 11.84 5.52 -10.13
N SER A 52 12.00 4.94 -8.93
CA SER A 52 12.44 3.53 -8.81
C SER A 52 11.44 2.49 -9.32
N MET A 53 10.18 2.88 -9.49
CA MET A 53 9.11 2.07 -10.07
C MET A 53 8.67 2.61 -11.45
N GLN A 54 9.50 3.44 -12.08
CA GLN A 54 9.25 4.00 -13.40
C GLN A 54 9.04 2.87 -14.41
N ASN A 55 8.19 3.09 -15.36
CA ASN A 55 7.44 2.20 -16.22
C ASN A 55 6.05 1.83 -15.65
N THR A 56 5.95 1.50 -14.37
CA THR A 56 4.65 1.23 -13.71
C THR A 56 4.12 2.46 -12.98
N LEU A 57 4.96 3.11 -12.16
CA LEU A 57 4.61 4.29 -11.38
C LEU A 57 5.53 5.47 -11.72
N LEU A 58 4.95 6.63 -11.95
CA LEU A 58 5.68 7.87 -12.25
C LEU A 58 5.75 8.77 -11.02
N ILE A 59 6.79 9.60 -10.96
CA ILE A 59 6.89 10.67 -9.96
C ILE A 59 5.66 11.56 -10.08
N GLY A 60 4.97 11.79 -8.95
CA GLY A 60 3.75 12.58 -8.90
C GLY A 60 2.47 11.77 -9.00
N ASP A 61 2.54 10.44 -9.18
CA ASP A 61 1.39 9.56 -8.99
C ASP A 61 0.97 9.51 -7.53
N HIS A 62 -0.33 9.42 -7.30
CA HIS A 62 -0.93 9.16 -6.00
C HIS A 62 -1.70 7.85 -6.08
N ILE A 63 -1.39 6.93 -5.19
CA ILE A 63 -1.92 5.57 -5.19
C ILE A 63 -2.73 5.28 -3.95
N LEU A 64 -3.72 4.41 -4.08
CA LEU A 64 -4.42 3.80 -2.95
C LEU A 64 -3.78 2.46 -2.61
N VAL A 65 -3.52 2.26 -1.32
CA VAL A 65 -2.88 1.06 -0.78
C VAL A 65 -3.85 0.39 0.19
N SER A 66 -4.14 -0.88 -0.05
CA SER A 66 -4.93 -1.71 0.86
C SER A 66 -4.07 -2.18 2.03
N LYS A 67 -4.47 -1.83 3.23
CA LYS A 67 -3.77 -2.20 4.47
C LYS A 67 -4.10 -3.61 4.94
N PHE A 68 -5.28 -4.12 4.60
CA PHE A 68 -5.78 -5.41 5.10
C PHE A 68 -5.45 -6.61 4.19
N THR A 69 -4.90 -6.36 2.99
CA THR A 69 -4.63 -7.44 2.01
C THR A 69 -3.67 -8.50 2.57
N TYR A 70 -2.69 -8.09 3.37
CA TYR A 70 -1.68 -8.99 3.94
C TYR A 70 -1.80 -9.20 5.44
N GLY A 71 -2.91 -8.77 6.04
CA GLY A 71 -3.19 -8.90 7.46
C GLY A 71 -3.76 -7.62 8.05
N ILE A 72 -4.20 -7.70 9.28
CA ILE A 72 -4.73 -6.55 10.02
C ILE A 72 -3.63 -6.02 10.93
N HIS A 73 -3.11 -4.84 10.60
CA HIS A 73 -2.13 -4.16 11.43
C HIS A 73 -2.84 -3.47 12.59
N ILE A 74 -2.50 -3.86 13.83
CA ILE A 74 -3.01 -3.17 15.01
C ILE A 74 -2.23 -1.86 15.17
N PRO A 75 -2.91 -0.69 15.21
CA PRO A 75 -2.23 0.58 15.41
C PRO A 75 -1.48 0.58 16.75
N ASN A 76 -0.17 0.75 16.70
CA ASN A 76 0.71 0.74 17.86
C ASN A 76 1.29 2.11 18.22
N VAL A 77 0.86 3.15 17.50
CA VAL A 77 1.27 4.53 17.70
C VAL A 77 0.04 5.38 17.99
N ILE A 78 0.06 6.17 19.06
CA ILE A 78 -1.01 7.12 19.33
C ILE A 78 -0.94 8.24 18.29
N PRO A 79 -2.02 8.46 17.49
CA PRO A 79 -2.09 9.59 16.58
C PRO A 79 -1.81 10.90 17.33
N PHE A 80 -1.06 11.82 16.73
CA PHE A 80 -0.64 13.13 17.24
C PHE A 80 0.50 13.13 18.27
N LEU A 81 0.71 12.08 19.08
CA LEU A 81 1.77 12.03 20.09
C LEU A 81 3.02 11.29 19.63
N ASN A 82 2.93 10.51 18.54
CA ASN A 82 4.01 9.64 18.04
C ASN A 82 4.61 8.70 19.10
N ILE A 83 3.83 8.36 20.13
CA ILE A 83 4.25 7.44 21.19
C ILE A 83 3.94 6.01 20.72
N LYS A 84 4.99 5.19 20.57
CA LYS A 84 4.86 3.75 20.30
C LYS A 84 4.45 3.03 21.59
N LEU A 85 3.33 2.30 21.57
CA LEU A 85 2.78 1.60 22.73
C LEU A 85 3.33 0.17 22.86
N PHE A 86 3.51 -0.53 21.73
CA PHE A 86 3.96 -1.92 21.65
C PHE A 86 4.57 -2.19 20.28
N ASP A 87 5.12 -3.37 20.06
CA ASP A 87 5.68 -3.76 18.76
C ASP A 87 4.59 -4.00 17.71
N ASP A 88 4.98 -3.96 16.42
CA ASP A 88 4.04 -4.12 15.31
C ASP A 88 3.38 -5.52 15.39
N ILE A 89 2.06 -5.54 15.66
CA ILE A 89 1.26 -6.77 15.69
C ILE A 89 0.44 -6.83 14.39
N VAL A 90 0.59 -7.94 13.66
CA VAL A 90 -0.18 -8.22 12.44
C VAL A 90 -0.98 -9.50 12.65
N LEU A 91 -2.32 -9.37 12.62
CA LEU A 91 -3.23 -10.51 12.70
C LEU A 91 -3.52 -11.05 11.29
N PHE A 92 -3.67 -12.39 11.19
CA PHE A 92 -3.99 -13.08 9.92
C PHE A 92 -3.00 -12.75 8.79
N GLN A 93 -1.71 -12.71 9.12
CA GLN A 93 -0.65 -12.39 8.16
C GLN A 93 -0.69 -13.35 6.96
N LYS A 94 -0.69 -12.76 5.75
CA LYS A 94 -0.64 -13.47 4.48
C LYS A 94 0.63 -13.10 3.73
N THR A 95 1.24 -14.08 3.10
CA THR A 95 2.39 -13.84 2.23
C THR A 95 1.94 -13.16 0.92
N PRO A 96 2.55 -12.04 0.53
CA PRO A 96 2.34 -11.44 -0.79
C PRO A 96 2.66 -12.42 -1.91
N LYS A 97 1.97 -12.26 -3.03
CA LYS A 97 2.25 -13.04 -4.24
C LYS A 97 3.38 -12.38 -5.02
N ARG A 98 4.05 -13.19 -5.86
CA ARG A 98 4.98 -12.65 -6.85
C ARG A 98 4.26 -11.64 -7.74
N GLU A 99 4.98 -10.59 -8.14
CA GLU A 99 4.52 -9.43 -8.90
C GLU A 99 3.64 -8.43 -8.13
N ASP A 100 3.18 -8.74 -6.92
CA ASP A 100 2.49 -7.74 -6.10
C ASP A 100 3.36 -6.49 -5.87
N ILE A 101 2.77 -5.31 -6.06
CA ILE A 101 3.41 -4.03 -5.72
C ILE A 101 3.05 -3.70 -4.27
N ILE A 102 4.06 -3.60 -3.42
CA ILE A 102 3.88 -3.43 -1.98
C ILE A 102 4.52 -2.15 -1.46
N VAL A 103 3.88 -1.54 -0.48
CA VAL A 103 4.43 -0.44 0.32
C VAL A 103 4.86 -1.01 1.66
N PHE A 104 6.06 -0.67 2.12
CA PHE A 104 6.66 -1.21 3.33
C PHE A 104 7.60 -0.22 4.01
N LYS A 105 7.88 -0.44 5.31
CA LYS A 105 8.90 0.30 6.06
C LYS A 105 10.29 -0.11 5.56
N TYR A 106 11.13 0.87 5.21
CA TYR A 106 12.49 0.60 4.72
C TYR A 106 13.34 -0.08 5.80
N PRO A 107 13.93 -1.27 5.54
CA PRO A 107 14.59 -2.06 6.59
C PRO A 107 15.76 -1.37 7.31
N LYS A 108 16.48 -0.47 6.62
CA LYS A 108 17.59 0.28 7.22
C LYS A 108 17.18 1.60 7.89
N ASN A 109 15.93 2.06 7.66
CA ASN A 109 15.36 3.26 8.29
C ASN A 109 13.84 3.21 8.23
N GLU A 110 13.20 2.69 9.26
CA GLU A 110 11.74 2.47 9.33
C GLU A 110 10.90 3.75 9.32
N ASN A 111 11.51 4.92 9.43
CA ASN A 111 10.82 6.21 9.27
C ASN A 111 10.53 6.55 7.80
N ARG A 112 11.03 5.74 6.86
CA ARG A 112 10.84 5.92 5.42
C ARG A 112 10.04 4.77 4.84
N ASP A 113 9.08 5.10 3.99
CA ASP A 113 8.30 4.12 3.25
C ASP A 113 8.89 3.93 1.86
N PHE A 114 9.01 2.68 1.45
CA PHE A 114 9.42 2.29 0.11
C PHE A 114 8.29 1.56 -0.59
N ILE A 115 8.29 1.66 -1.92
CA ILE A 115 7.41 0.89 -2.78
C ILE A 115 8.26 0.09 -3.75
N LYS A 116 8.00 -1.23 -3.85
CA LYS A 116 8.70 -2.16 -4.73
C LYS A 116 7.76 -3.27 -5.17
N ARG A 117 8.20 -4.01 -6.19
CA ARG A 117 7.54 -5.23 -6.65
C ARG A 117 8.13 -6.45 -5.98
N VAL A 118 7.30 -7.40 -5.59
CA VAL A 118 7.72 -8.70 -5.05
C VAL A 118 8.24 -9.55 -6.21
N ILE A 119 9.50 -9.95 -6.13
CA ILE A 119 10.15 -10.81 -7.14
C ILE A 119 10.34 -12.21 -6.60
N GLY A 120 10.88 -12.36 -5.39
CA GLY A 120 11.06 -13.65 -4.72
C GLY A 120 10.16 -13.79 -3.51
N ILE A 121 9.57 -14.98 -3.35
CA ILE A 121 8.77 -15.37 -2.19
C ILE A 121 9.50 -16.46 -1.39
N PRO A 122 9.11 -16.76 -0.13
CA PRO A 122 9.79 -17.77 0.70
C PRO A 122 10.00 -19.11 -0.04
N GLY A 123 11.22 -19.62 0.00
CA GLY A 123 11.62 -20.88 -0.64
C GLY A 123 12.11 -20.76 -2.08
N ASP A 124 12.00 -19.58 -2.71
CA ASP A 124 12.53 -19.39 -4.05
C ASP A 124 14.06 -19.37 -4.05
N LEU A 125 14.67 -20.08 -4.99
CA LEU A 125 16.06 -19.88 -5.41
C LEU A 125 16.08 -18.76 -6.44
N LEU A 126 16.62 -17.59 -6.06
CA LEU A 126 16.65 -16.39 -6.89
C LEU A 126 18.07 -16.09 -7.37
N GLU A 127 18.18 -15.78 -8.64
CA GLU A 127 19.42 -15.35 -9.26
C GLU A 127 19.14 -14.29 -10.33
N VAL A 128 20.03 -13.32 -10.44
CA VAL A 128 20.05 -12.37 -11.57
C VAL A 128 21.31 -12.64 -12.38
N ARG A 129 21.16 -12.92 -13.66
CA ARG A 129 22.26 -13.11 -14.61
C ARG A 129 22.04 -12.24 -15.84
N GLN A 130 23.01 -11.40 -16.17
CA GLN A 130 22.93 -10.50 -17.31
C GLN A 130 21.61 -9.70 -17.31
N GLN A 131 21.26 -9.11 -16.18
CA GLN A 131 20.04 -8.32 -15.94
C GLN A 131 18.72 -9.11 -16.00
N LYS A 132 18.76 -10.41 -16.25
CA LYS A 132 17.58 -11.29 -16.30
C LYS A 132 17.41 -12.00 -14.96
N VAL A 133 16.18 -12.02 -14.47
CA VAL A 133 15.85 -12.68 -13.20
C VAL A 133 15.46 -14.13 -13.45
N PHE A 134 16.07 -15.03 -12.68
CA PHE A 134 15.77 -16.45 -12.66
C PHE A 134 15.20 -16.83 -11.31
N ILE A 135 14.11 -17.59 -11.31
CA ILE A 135 13.49 -18.17 -10.11
C ILE A 135 13.43 -19.68 -10.30
N ASN A 136 14.04 -20.41 -9.37
CA ASN A 136 14.16 -21.87 -9.45
C ASN A 136 14.68 -22.31 -10.83
N GLU A 137 15.77 -21.66 -11.27
CA GLU A 137 16.48 -21.88 -12.54
C GLU A 137 15.69 -21.49 -13.80
N LYS A 138 14.46 -21.00 -13.67
CA LYS A 138 13.62 -20.56 -14.80
C LYS A 138 13.63 -19.04 -14.90
N ILE A 139 13.87 -18.54 -16.13
CA ILE A 139 13.76 -17.12 -16.42
C ILE A 139 12.31 -16.67 -16.26
N ILE A 140 12.10 -15.54 -15.57
CA ILE A 140 10.78 -14.93 -15.46
C ILE A 140 10.60 -13.83 -16.52
N ASN A 141 9.35 -13.71 -17.02
CA ASN A 141 9.02 -12.69 -18.02
C ASN A 141 8.58 -11.41 -17.32
N GLU A 142 9.44 -10.41 -17.29
CA GLU A 142 9.25 -9.16 -16.53
C GLU A 142 8.90 -8.00 -17.45
N LYS A 143 7.69 -8.01 -18.03
CA LYS A 143 7.20 -6.95 -18.94
C LYS A 143 7.16 -5.55 -18.28
N TYR A 144 7.15 -5.51 -16.96
CA TYR A 144 7.16 -4.28 -16.15
C TYR A 144 8.58 -3.72 -15.93
N ALA A 145 9.61 -4.53 -16.12
CA ALA A 145 10.98 -4.09 -15.88
C ALA A 145 11.43 -3.08 -16.94
N LEU A 146 11.99 -1.98 -16.47
CA LEU A 146 12.64 -0.97 -17.30
C LEU A 146 14.15 -1.11 -17.13
N HIS A 147 14.82 -1.35 -18.23
CA HIS A 147 16.28 -1.33 -18.35
C HIS A 147 16.67 -0.07 -19.12
N THR A 148 17.54 0.73 -18.53
CA THR A 148 18.01 1.97 -19.15
C THR A 148 19.49 1.83 -19.50
N ASP A 149 19.89 2.32 -20.66
CA ASP A 149 21.31 2.36 -21.10
C ASP A 149 22.12 3.43 -20.36
N MET A 150 21.89 3.55 -19.04
CA MET A 150 22.67 4.49 -18.23
C MET A 150 24.14 4.06 -18.18
N PRO A 151 25.09 5.01 -18.32
CA PRO A 151 26.49 4.69 -18.13
C PRO A 151 26.73 4.03 -16.77
N GLN A 152 27.58 3.02 -16.70
CA GLN A 152 27.85 2.21 -15.51
C GLN A 152 28.20 3.06 -14.26
N LYS A 153 28.80 4.24 -14.45
CA LYS A 153 29.15 5.18 -13.37
C LYS A 153 27.94 5.87 -12.71
N THR A 154 26.78 5.93 -13.38
CA THR A 154 25.56 6.57 -12.88
C THR A 154 24.53 5.55 -12.37
N ARG A 155 24.77 4.25 -12.55
CA ARG A 155 23.90 3.19 -12.05
C ARG A 155 24.00 3.09 -10.52
N LEU A 156 22.87 3.15 -9.85
CA LEU A 156 22.80 2.90 -8.40
C LEU A 156 23.20 1.47 -8.05
N VAL A 157 23.06 0.55 -9.01
CA VAL A 157 23.34 -0.88 -8.83
C VAL A 157 24.28 -1.37 -9.91
N PRO A 158 25.52 -1.71 -9.58
CA PRO A 158 26.39 -2.46 -10.46
C PRO A 158 26.07 -3.96 -10.37
N ARG A 159 24.80 -4.35 -10.56
CA ARG A 159 24.39 -5.74 -10.30
C ARG A 159 23.56 -6.27 -11.41
N ASP A 160 24.19 -6.41 -12.53
CA ASP A 160 23.72 -7.21 -13.65
C ASP A 160 23.71 -8.70 -13.27
N ASP A 161 24.54 -9.06 -12.25
CA ASP A 161 24.62 -10.40 -11.69
C ASP A 161 24.48 -10.36 -10.17
N PHE A 162 23.61 -11.21 -9.61
CA PHE A 162 23.33 -11.30 -8.19
C PHE A 162 22.83 -12.71 -7.80
N GLY A 163 23.30 -13.24 -6.70
CA GLY A 163 22.91 -14.56 -6.21
C GLY A 163 23.84 -15.67 -6.75
N PRO A 164 23.39 -16.95 -6.79
CA PRO A 164 22.06 -17.43 -6.36
C PRO A 164 21.85 -17.32 -4.83
N ILE A 165 20.63 -17.02 -4.41
CA ILE A 165 20.21 -16.94 -3.01
C ILE A 165 18.85 -17.60 -2.80
N VAL A 166 18.63 -18.20 -1.63
CA VAL A 166 17.31 -18.72 -1.25
C VAL A 166 16.59 -17.71 -0.38
N VAL A 167 15.34 -17.37 -0.73
CA VAL A 167 14.51 -16.47 0.06
C VAL A 167 14.08 -17.20 1.35
N PRO A 168 14.47 -16.69 2.54
CA PRO A 168 14.16 -17.37 3.79
C PRO A 168 12.66 -17.28 4.16
N PRO A 169 12.15 -18.17 5.03
CA PRO A 169 10.80 -18.07 5.58
C PRO A 169 10.56 -16.69 6.22
N GLY A 170 9.34 -16.16 6.05
CA GLY A 170 8.95 -14.85 6.60
C GLY A 170 9.55 -13.64 5.88
N HIS A 171 10.27 -13.84 4.78
CA HIS A 171 10.91 -12.77 4.02
C HIS A 171 10.51 -12.76 2.55
N LEU A 172 10.76 -11.63 1.90
CA LEU A 172 10.57 -11.42 0.48
C LEU A 172 11.83 -10.84 -0.14
N PHE A 173 11.98 -11.07 -1.45
CA PHE A 173 12.95 -10.34 -2.28
C PHE A 173 12.20 -9.39 -3.19
N THR A 174 12.47 -8.09 -3.08
CA THR A 174 11.73 -7.05 -3.80
C THR A 174 12.66 -6.24 -4.68
N MET A 175 12.19 -5.87 -5.87
CA MET A 175 12.95 -5.02 -6.80
C MET A 175 12.11 -3.85 -7.30
N GLY A 176 12.78 -2.76 -7.67
CA GLY A 176 12.12 -1.69 -8.43
C GLY A 176 11.98 -2.07 -9.89
N ASP A 177 10.92 -1.59 -10.53
CA ASP A 177 10.68 -1.83 -11.95
C ASP A 177 11.72 -1.09 -12.80
N ASN A 178 12.21 0.08 -12.36
CA ASN A 178 13.38 0.76 -12.94
C ASN A 178 14.67 0.15 -12.37
N ARG A 179 15.16 -0.90 -13.04
CA ARG A 179 16.22 -1.81 -12.56
C ARG A 179 17.53 -1.11 -12.21
N GLU A 180 17.97 -0.14 -13.00
CA GLU A 180 19.23 0.57 -12.83
C GLU A 180 19.11 1.73 -11.83
N ASN A 181 17.89 2.23 -11.59
CA ASN A 181 17.63 3.35 -10.69
C ASN A 181 16.76 2.94 -9.49
N SER A 182 17.07 1.80 -8.89
CA SER A 182 16.35 1.28 -7.73
C SER A 182 17.28 0.84 -6.61
N GLN A 183 17.08 1.42 -5.44
CA GLN A 183 17.62 0.91 -4.18
C GLN A 183 16.65 -0.13 -3.64
N ASP A 184 16.97 -1.43 -3.80
CA ASP A 184 16.08 -2.53 -3.49
C ASP A 184 16.80 -3.71 -2.81
N SER A 185 16.20 -4.89 -2.78
CA SER A 185 16.75 -6.07 -2.08
C SER A 185 18.15 -6.47 -2.53
N ARG A 186 18.57 -6.08 -3.72
CA ARG A 186 19.96 -6.29 -4.17
C ARG A 186 20.99 -5.53 -3.33
N PHE A 187 20.57 -4.47 -2.60
CA PHE A 187 21.42 -3.65 -1.74
C PHE A 187 21.25 -3.92 -0.25
N TRP A 188 20.00 -4.09 0.20
CA TRP A 188 19.72 -4.16 1.62
C TRP A 188 19.26 -5.55 2.07
N GLY A 189 19.15 -6.51 1.14
CA GLY A 189 18.81 -7.89 1.43
C GLY A 189 17.32 -8.17 1.46
N PHE A 190 16.90 -9.10 2.29
CA PHE A 190 15.50 -9.54 2.36
C PHE A 190 14.62 -8.58 3.14
N LEU A 191 13.35 -8.48 2.72
CA LEU A 191 12.30 -7.74 3.40
C LEU A 191 11.51 -8.67 4.31
N GLU A 192 11.41 -8.38 5.59
CA GLU A 192 10.50 -9.06 6.49
C GLU A 192 9.03 -8.75 6.13
N ILE A 193 8.16 -9.79 6.10
CA ILE A 193 6.75 -9.63 5.73
C ILE A 193 6.00 -8.74 6.72
N ASN A 194 6.38 -8.73 8.00
CA ASN A 194 5.77 -7.87 9.03
C ASN A 194 6.00 -6.36 8.81
N LYS A 195 7.00 -5.97 8.00
CA LYS A 195 7.28 -4.57 7.64
C LYS A 195 6.37 -4.02 6.53
N ILE A 196 5.54 -4.88 5.92
CA ILE A 196 4.66 -4.48 4.82
C ILE A 196 3.49 -3.68 5.38
N LYS A 197 3.25 -2.49 4.83
CA LYS A 197 2.10 -1.63 5.13
C LYS A 197 0.85 -1.98 4.33
N GLY A 198 1.03 -2.52 3.11
CA GLY A 198 -0.09 -2.93 2.28
C GLY A 198 0.24 -3.12 0.80
N LYS A 199 -0.79 -3.48 0.03
CA LYS A 199 -0.74 -3.69 -1.43
C LYS A 199 -1.18 -2.43 -2.16
N ALA A 200 -0.40 -1.96 -3.12
CA ALA A 200 -0.81 -0.91 -4.04
C ALA A 200 -1.90 -1.44 -4.97
N LEU A 201 -3.01 -0.70 -5.10
CA LEU A 201 -4.19 -1.14 -5.86
C LEU A 201 -4.39 -0.35 -7.15
N VAL A 202 -4.39 0.97 -7.05
CA VAL A 202 -4.83 1.85 -8.14
C VAL A 202 -4.20 3.23 -8.02
N ILE A 203 -3.96 3.87 -9.16
CA ILE A 203 -3.59 5.29 -9.25
C ILE A 203 -4.88 6.11 -9.25
N TYR A 204 -5.09 6.96 -8.25
CA TYR A 204 -6.28 7.81 -8.18
C TYR A 204 -6.05 9.25 -8.62
N TRP A 205 -4.77 9.70 -8.65
CA TRP A 205 -4.36 11.02 -9.10
C TRP A 205 -2.94 10.96 -9.65
N SER A 206 -2.64 11.77 -10.65
CA SER A 206 -1.28 11.91 -11.21
C SER A 206 -1.01 13.33 -11.64
N TRP A 207 0.10 13.90 -11.14
CA TRP A 207 0.55 15.25 -11.45
C TRP A 207 1.93 15.22 -12.11
N ASN A 208 2.06 15.88 -13.27
CA ASN A 208 3.35 16.10 -13.92
C ASN A 208 3.90 17.47 -13.50
N ALA A 209 4.92 17.47 -12.64
CA ALA A 209 5.53 18.71 -12.19
C ALA A 209 6.34 19.43 -13.30
N GLY A 210 6.84 18.68 -14.30
CA GLY A 210 7.59 19.25 -15.43
C GLY A 210 6.71 20.10 -16.34
N ASP A 211 5.51 19.59 -16.66
CA ASP A 211 4.55 20.27 -17.55
C ASP A 211 3.50 21.07 -16.77
N SER A 212 3.56 21.03 -15.42
CA SER A 212 2.55 21.62 -14.53
C SER A 212 1.11 21.24 -14.90
N TRP A 213 0.88 19.95 -15.21
CA TRP A 213 -0.37 19.44 -15.71
C TRP A 213 -0.78 18.10 -15.10
N VAL A 214 -2.08 17.80 -15.12
CA VAL A 214 -2.65 16.54 -14.65
C VAL A 214 -2.56 15.47 -15.74
N ARG A 215 -2.07 14.26 -15.39
CA ARG A 215 -2.05 13.09 -16.28
C ARG A 215 -3.36 12.31 -16.12
N PHE A 216 -4.40 12.71 -16.85
CA PHE A 216 -5.73 12.09 -16.77
C PHE A 216 -5.75 10.63 -17.23
N ASP A 217 -4.88 10.27 -18.17
CA ASP A 217 -4.71 8.93 -18.72
C ASP A 217 -4.30 7.89 -17.67
N ARG A 218 -3.76 8.35 -16.53
CA ARG A 218 -3.31 7.47 -15.45
C ARG A 218 -4.37 7.21 -14.38
N PHE A 219 -5.50 7.92 -14.42
CA PHE A 219 -6.55 7.76 -13.42
C PHE A 219 -7.24 6.41 -13.55
N GLY A 220 -7.44 5.72 -12.42
CA GLY A 220 -8.09 4.42 -12.38
C GLY A 220 -7.23 3.26 -12.89
N GLN A 221 -5.93 3.48 -13.22
CA GLN A 221 -5.05 2.39 -13.61
C GLN A 221 -4.83 1.45 -12.43
N ILE A 222 -5.24 0.18 -12.62
CA ILE A 222 -5.08 -0.89 -11.63
C ILE A 222 -3.62 -1.37 -11.66
N LEU A 223 -3.01 -1.45 -10.49
CA LEU A 223 -1.64 -1.90 -10.30
C LEU A 223 -1.62 -3.43 -10.13
N ARG A 224 -0.92 -4.08 -11.06
CA ARG A 224 -0.75 -5.54 -11.10
C ARG A 224 0.71 -5.91 -11.20
#